data_f47305f81f57ea24d1233a0b88dc4c29
#
_entry.id   f47305f81f57ea24d1233a0b88dc4c29
#
_cell.length_a   1.000
_cell.length_b   1.000
_cell.length_c   1.000
_cell.angle_alpha   90.00
_cell.angle_beta   90.00
_cell.angle_gamma   90.00
#
_symmetry.space_group_name_H-M   'P 1'
#
loop_
_entity.id
_entity.type
_entity.pdbx_description
1 polymer ?
#
loop_
_entity_poly.entity_id
_entity_poly.type
_entity_poly.pdbx_seq_one_letter_code
_entity_poly.pdbx_strand_id
1 'polypeptide(L)' 'MTEQILAVQRMQDYIEQHLSENITLAKLSEVSLYSPWYSYRLFKEHTNLTPADYIRRMRLSRSAL' A
#
# COMPACT_ATOMS: atom_id res chain seq x y z
N MET A 1 -13.74 -1.16 -13.51
CA MET A 1 -13.07 -1.00 -12.22
C MET A 1 -13.39 0.35 -11.61
N THR A 2 -13.56 0.37 -10.31
CA THR A 2 -13.79 1.65 -9.63
C THR A 2 -12.46 2.36 -9.42
N GLU A 3 -12.52 3.68 -9.25
CA GLU A 3 -11.34 4.47 -8.93
C GLU A 3 -10.69 4.04 -7.61
N GLN A 4 -11.51 3.57 -6.67
CA GLN A 4 -11.02 3.10 -5.38
C GLN A 4 -10.16 1.84 -5.52
N ILE A 5 -10.59 0.92 -6.35
CA ILE A 5 -9.81 -0.29 -6.62
C ILE A 5 -8.50 0.06 -7.31
N LEU A 6 -8.54 0.98 -8.26
CA LEU A 6 -7.33 1.43 -8.94
C LEU A 6 -6.37 2.11 -7.97
N ALA A 7 -6.91 2.90 -7.02
CA ALA A 7 -6.08 3.55 -6.02
C ALA A 7 -5.36 2.52 -5.15
N VAL A 8 -6.05 1.46 -4.73
CA VAL A 8 -5.43 0.38 -3.96
C VAL A 8 -4.35 -0.31 -4.76
N GLN A 9 -4.62 -0.59 -6.04
CA GLN A 9 -3.63 -1.22 -6.92
C GLN A 9 -2.38 -0.34 -7.08
N ARG A 10 -2.55 0.97 -7.22
CA ARG A 10 -1.42 1.88 -7.30
C ARG A 10 -0.57 1.84 -6.03
N MET A 11 -1.22 1.79 -4.87
CA MET A 11 -0.51 1.69 -3.61
C MET A 11 0.25 0.37 -3.50
N GLN A 12 -0.38 -0.74 -3.90
CA GLN A 12 0.27 -2.05 -3.89
C GLN A 12 1.47 -2.07 -4.82
N ASP A 13 1.32 -1.55 -6.02
CA ASP A 13 2.41 -1.49 -6.99
C ASP A 13 3.57 -0.65 -6.46
N TYR A 14 3.27 0.49 -5.87
CA TYR A 14 4.30 1.34 -5.29
C TYR A 14 5.06 0.61 -4.19
N ILE A 15 4.33 -0.06 -3.30
CA ILE A 15 4.95 -0.82 -2.22
C ILE A 15 5.89 -1.87 -2.76
N GLU A 16 5.45 -2.63 -3.76
CA GLU A 16 6.27 -3.72 -4.31
C GLU A 16 7.54 -3.20 -4.99
N GLN A 17 7.46 -2.02 -5.60
CA GLN A 17 8.62 -1.43 -6.27
C GLN A 17 9.59 -0.74 -5.34
N HIS A 18 9.17 -0.43 -4.11
CA HIS A 18 9.97 0.37 -3.18
C HIS A 18 10.16 -0.32 -1.82
N LEU A 19 10.17 -1.66 -1.80
CA LEU A 19 10.27 -2.41 -0.55
C LEU A 19 11.56 -2.14 0.23
N SER A 20 12.64 -1.77 -0.46
CA SER A 20 13.91 -1.45 0.19
C SER A 20 13.94 -0.05 0.79
N GLU A 21 12.91 0.74 0.55
CA GLU A 21 12.84 2.12 1.01
C GLU A 21 11.89 2.26 2.19
N ASN A 22 11.96 3.39 2.86
CA ASN A 22 11.03 3.70 3.92
C ASN A 22 9.72 4.22 3.32
N ILE A 23 8.70 3.38 3.30
CA ILE A 23 7.41 3.72 2.71
C ILE A 23 6.51 4.32 3.79
N THR A 24 6.07 5.56 3.58
CA THR A 24 5.22 6.26 4.53
C THR A 24 3.78 6.34 4.02
N LEU A 25 2.86 6.55 4.95
CA LEU A 25 1.45 6.73 4.57
C LEU A 25 1.27 8.00 3.73
N ALA A 26 2.05 9.05 4.00
CA ALA A 26 2.01 10.26 3.20
C ALA A 26 2.35 9.96 1.74
N LYS A 27 3.34 9.11 1.52
CA LYS A 27 3.74 8.72 0.17
C LYS A 27 2.64 7.90 -0.52
N LEU A 28 2.04 6.99 0.21
CA LEU A 28 0.92 6.20 -0.33
C LEU A 28 -0.28 7.09 -0.67
N SER A 29 -0.49 8.14 0.11
CA SER A 29 -1.53 9.12 -0.17
C SER A 29 -1.28 9.83 -1.50
N GLU A 30 -0.03 10.20 -1.77
CA GLU A 30 0.31 10.82 -3.03
C GLU A 30 0.02 9.89 -4.21
N VAL A 31 0.33 8.62 -4.05
CA VAL A 31 0.13 7.62 -5.11
C VAL A 31 -1.35 7.35 -5.35
N SER A 32 -2.12 7.27 -4.27
CA SER A 32 -3.55 6.96 -4.36
C SER A 32 -4.39 8.15 -4.82
N LEU A 33 -3.89 9.37 -4.63
CA LEU A 33 -4.59 10.63 -4.90
C LEU A 33 -5.71 10.91 -3.92
N TYR A 34 -5.72 10.22 -2.78
CA TYR A 34 -6.66 10.46 -1.68
C TYR A 34 -5.88 10.90 -0.44
N SER A 35 -6.61 11.36 0.59
CA SER A 35 -5.98 11.76 1.85
C SER A 35 -5.28 10.57 2.51
N PRO A 36 -4.30 10.82 3.41
CA PRO A 36 -3.63 9.73 4.10
C PRO A 36 -4.60 8.83 4.88
N TRP A 37 -5.55 9.43 5.60
CA TRP A 37 -6.50 8.66 6.38
C TRP A 37 -7.39 7.79 5.49
N TYR A 38 -7.89 8.36 4.40
CA TYR A 38 -8.75 7.63 3.49
C TYR A 38 -7.99 6.53 2.75
N SER A 39 -6.74 6.81 2.38
CA SER A 39 -5.87 5.80 1.75
C SER A 39 -5.65 4.61 2.67
N TYR A 40 -5.40 4.87 3.95
CA TYR A 40 -5.26 3.82 4.96
C TYR A 40 -6.53 2.97 5.02
N ARG A 41 -7.66 3.62 5.12
CA ARG A 41 -8.95 2.95 5.22
C ARG A 41 -9.26 2.09 3.99
N LEU A 42 -9.06 2.66 2.81
CA LEU A 42 -9.29 1.95 1.55
C LEU A 42 -8.41 0.70 1.46
N PHE A 43 -7.14 0.86 1.77
CA PHE A 43 -6.19 -0.24 1.70
C PHE A 43 -6.63 -1.38 2.62
N LYS A 44 -6.99 -1.05 3.84
CA LYS A 44 -7.42 -2.04 4.81
C LYS A 44 -8.72 -2.74 4.39
N GLU A 45 -9.67 -1.98 3.83
CA GLU A 45 -10.94 -2.54 3.38
C GLU A 45 -10.76 -3.53 2.22
N HIS A 46 -9.85 -3.23 1.31
CA HIS A 46 -9.68 -4.06 0.11
C HIS A 46 -8.68 -5.20 0.28
N THR A 47 -7.71 -5.07 1.18
CA THR A 47 -6.70 -6.10 1.38
C THR A 47 -6.83 -6.83 2.70
N ASN A 48 -7.68 -6.34 3.61
CA ASN A 48 -7.81 -6.82 4.99
C ASN A 48 -6.52 -6.68 5.79
N LEU A 49 -5.58 -5.87 5.31
CA LEU A 49 -4.31 -5.59 5.97
C LEU A 49 -4.07 -4.09 6.00
N THR A 50 -3.45 -3.62 7.06
CA THR A 50 -2.97 -2.24 7.06
C THR A 50 -1.81 -2.15 6.07
N PRO A 51 -1.52 -0.94 5.54
CA PRO A 51 -0.35 -0.78 4.68
C PRO A 51 0.94 -1.26 5.34
N ALA A 52 1.11 -0.99 6.64
CA ALA A 52 2.30 -1.42 7.37
C ALA A 52 2.42 -2.95 7.41
N ASP A 53 1.31 -3.63 7.66
CA ASP A 53 1.29 -5.10 7.69
C ASP A 53 1.57 -5.68 6.31
N TYR A 54 1.01 -5.07 5.28
CA TYR A 54 1.24 -5.50 3.90
C TYR A 54 2.72 -5.38 3.54
N ILE A 55 3.32 -4.24 3.87
CA ILE A 55 4.75 -4.01 3.61
C ILE A 55 5.59 -5.07 4.34
N ARG A 56 5.26 -5.32 5.60
CA ARG A 56 6.00 -6.31 6.39
C ARG A 56 5.91 -7.69 5.77
N ARG A 57 4.73 -8.11 5.36
CA ARG A 57 4.53 -9.42 4.73
C ARG A 57 5.28 -9.54 3.42
N MET A 58 5.27 -8.49 2.61
CA MET A 58 6.00 -8.49 1.34
C MET A 58 7.50 -8.60 1.57
N ARG A 59 8.02 -7.89 2.56
CA ARG A 59 9.45 -7.95 2.90
C ARG A 59 9.85 -9.34 3.39
N LEU A 60 9.02 -9.93 4.25
CA LEU A 60 9.29 -11.28 4.75
C LEU A 60 9.24 -12.31 3.63
N SER A 61 8.28 -12.21 2.75
CA SER A 61 8.15 -13.12 1.61
C SER A 61 9.39 -13.08 0.72
N ARG A 62 9.92 -11.88 0.46
CA ARG A 62 11.12 -11.75 -0.37
C ARG A 62 12.39 -12.16 0.36
N SER A 63 12.44 -11.92 1.67
CA SER A 63 13.61 -12.33 2.46
C SER A 63 13.71 -13.83 2.60
N ALA A 64 12.62 -14.56 2.50
CA ALA A 64 12.61 -16.01 2.62
C ALA A 64 13.17 -16.71 1.38
N LEU A 65 13.39 -15.96 0.32
CA LEU A 65 14.00 -16.50 -0.87
C LEU A 65 15.52 -16.51 -0.73
#